data_8cf4df05181bc3d9e9fc26120e4565b9
#
_entry.id   8cf4df05181bc3d9e9fc26120e4565b9
#
_cell.length_a   1.000
_cell.length_b   1.000
_cell.length_c   1.000
_cell.angle_alpha   90.00
_cell.angle_beta   90.00
_cell.angle_gamma   90.00
#
_symmetry.space_group_name_H-M   'P 1'
#
loop_
_entity.id
_entity.type
_entity.pdbx_description
1 polymer ?
#
loop_
_entity_poly.entity_id
_entity_poly.type
_entity_poly.pdbx_seq_one_letter_code
_entity_poly.pdbx_strand_id
1 'polypeptide(L)'
;MNDQPTKTPQNITMRDIAEHFGVSVATVSRALSDNPRISKERRKEIQTYAQENNFFPNVIGEQLRHARVKSTKLIGVILPQLPHFYFSTILSGIEEEAYSRGYFVVVAQSNERFEREKKICEAFYKNKVCGVIVSQAKNTQQYDHFKKLMQNGIPLVFYDRICTGVEASRVVVDDYMGAFTAVQHLIETGCHNIMFYNSPVTMEISKNRFNGYHDALMKFGLEVRKENVRICDNRDDAEMITPAIMEMEPRPDAFFAVNDDTAIGILQTVKRMGYRVPDDVSICGFTNGERAIACDPMLTTVEQRGRRVGEEAANILINKVEGLSPLDKVERRVVRTKLIIRGTTR
;
A
#
# COMPACT_ATOMS: atom_id res chain seq x y z
N MET A 1 -40.89 -33.19 -23.85
CA MET A 1 -40.24 -32.51 -22.72
C MET A 1 -40.00 -31.07 -23.14
N ASN A 2 -40.83 -30.16 -22.63
CA ASN A 2 -40.73 -28.73 -22.94
C ASN A 2 -39.70 -28.06 -22.06
N ASP A 3 -38.57 -27.76 -22.63
CA ASP A 3 -37.58 -26.83 -22.00
C ASP A 3 -38.12 -25.41 -22.09
N GLN A 4 -38.71 -24.90 -21.02
CA GLN A 4 -38.94 -23.49 -20.86
C GLN A 4 -37.62 -22.80 -20.46
N PRO A 5 -37.21 -21.74 -21.15
CA PRO A 5 -36.02 -20.99 -20.72
C PRO A 5 -36.30 -20.36 -19.35
N THR A 6 -35.44 -20.65 -18.36
CA THR A 6 -35.43 -20.03 -17.05
C THR A 6 -35.24 -18.53 -17.24
N LYS A 7 -36.28 -17.73 -16.96
CA LYS A 7 -36.19 -16.26 -16.93
C LYS A 7 -35.14 -15.85 -15.91
N THR A 8 -34.07 -15.21 -16.37
CA THR A 8 -33.13 -14.47 -15.50
C THR A 8 -33.95 -13.51 -14.63
N PRO A 9 -33.70 -13.42 -13.31
CA PRO A 9 -34.43 -12.49 -12.44
C PRO A 9 -34.18 -11.07 -12.95
N GLN A 10 -35.23 -10.42 -13.47
CA GLN A 10 -35.20 -9.02 -13.84
C GLN A 10 -35.09 -8.20 -12.54
N ASN A 11 -33.92 -7.58 -12.31
CA ASN A 11 -33.79 -6.61 -11.23
C ASN A 11 -34.77 -5.47 -11.48
N ILE A 12 -35.72 -5.28 -10.56
CA ILE A 12 -36.66 -4.17 -10.64
C ILE A 12 -35.92 -2.82 -10.59
N THR A 13 -36.45 -1.83 -11.26
CA THR A 13 -35.89 -0.48 -11.30
C THR A 13 -36.73 0.50 -10.47
N MET A 14 -36.17 1.68 -10.13
CA MET A 14 -36.97 2.75 -9.51
C MET A 14 -38.24 3.13 -10.32
N ARG A 15 -38.20 2.92 -11.62
CA ARG A 15 -39.34 3.19 -12.49
C ARG A 15 -40.45 2.15 -12.27
N ASP A 16 -40.08 0.89 -12.11
CA ASP A 16 -41.05 -0.19 -11.84
C ASP A 16 -41.69 0.00 -10.45
N ILE A 17 -40.92 0.41 -9.46
CA ILE A 17 -41.45 0.75 -8.14
C ILE A 17 -42.40 1.98 -8.22
N ALA A 18 -42.03 3.00 -9.00
CA ALA A 18 -42.84 4.19 -9.20
C ALA A 18 -44.18 3.85 -9.86
N GLU A 19 -44.15 2.97 -10.85
CA GLU A 19 -45.35 2.48 -11.56
C GLU A 19 -46.23 1.66 -10.64
N HIS A 20 -45.65 0.72 -9.84
CA HIS A 20 -46.40 -0.09 -8.87
C HIS A 20 -47.15 0.74 -7.83
N PHE A 21 -46.55 1.82 -7.35
CA PHE A 21 -47.16 2.70 -6.33
C PHE A 21 -47.94 3.90 -6.91
N GLY A 22 -47.98 4.06 -8.24
CA GLY A 22 -48.63 5.19 -8.91
C GLY A 22 -48.01 6.55 -8.54
N VAL A 23 -46.72 6.61 -8.33
CA VAL A 23 -45.99 7.82 -7.92
C VAL A 23 -44.85 8.17 -8.87
N SER A 24 -44.29 9.36 -8.74
CA SER A 24 -43.11 9.72 -9.54
C SER A 24 -41.84 8.98 -9.06
N VAL A 25 -40.85 8.74 -9.95
CA VAL A 25 -39.52 8.21 -9.59
C VAL A 25 -38.85 9.08 -8.51
N ALA A 26 -39.09 10.40 -8.53
CA ALA A 26 -38.58 11.32 -7.51
C ALA A 26 -39.22 11.06 -6.13
N THR A 27 -40.48 10.63 -6.08
CA THR A 27 -41.15 10.24 -4.82
C THR A 27 -40.59 8.95 -4.29
N VAL A 28 -40.33 7.93 -5.12
CA VAL A 28 -39.65 6.69 -4.74
C VAL A 28 -38.24 6.96 -4.19
N SER A 29 -37.44 7.76 -4.89
CA SER A 29 -36.10 8.13 -4.44
C SER A 29 -36.13 8.82 -3.06
N ARG A 30 -37.06 9.76 -2.84
CA ARG A 30 -37.23 10.41 -1.53
C ARG A 30 -37.68 9.45 -0.45
N ALA A 31 -38.54 8.49 -0.77
CA ALA A 31 -39.01 7.50 0.19
C ALA A 31 -37.87 6.55 0.60
N LEU A 32 -37.07 6.09 -0.35
CA LEU A 32 -35.92 5.23 -0.12
C LEU A 32 -34.78 5.92 0.67
N SER A 33 -34.63 7.24 0.50
CA SER A 33 -33.65 8.06 1.25
C SER A 33 -34.21 8.63 2.57
N ASP A 34 -35.31 8.12 3.07
CA ASP A 34 -35.97 8.48 4.35
C ASP A 34 -36.32 9.97 4.48
N ASN A 35 -36.58 10.64 3.34
CA ASN A 35 -36.86 12.07 3.31
C ASN A 35 -38.20 12.41 4.02
N PRO A 36 -38.21 13.34 5.01
CA PRO A 36 -39.42 13.69 5.81
C PRO A 36 -40.56 14.32 5.01
N ARG A 37 -40.33 14.71 3.74
CA ARG A 37 -41.40 15.23 2.85
C ARG A 37 -42.37 14.15 2.38
N ILE A 38 -42.06 12.87 2.60
CA ILE A 38 -42.94 11.73 2.34
C ILE A 38 -43.47 11.22 3.68
N SER A 39 -44.77 10.89 3.77
CA SER A 39 -45.35 10.39 5.03
C SER A 39 -44.65 9.11 5.51
N LYS A 40 -44.61 8.88 6.80
CA LYS A 40 -43.92 7.75 7.42
C LYS A 40 -44.49 6.40 6.92
N GLU A 41 -45.79 6.34 6.74
CA GLU A 41 -46.50 5.15 6.24
C GLU A 41 -46.07 4.86 4.81
N ARG A 42 -46.11 5.87 3.95
CA ARG A 42 -45.76 5.72 2.53
C ARG A 42 -44.30 5.40 2.30
N ARG A 43 -43.40 5.95 3.13
CA ARG A 43 -41.98 5.58 3.12
C ARG A 43 -41.81 4.10 3.44
N LYS A 44 -42.45 3.62 4.49
CA LYS A 44 -42.34 2.22 4.94
C LYS A 44 -42.87 1.26 3.88
N GLU A 45 -44.00 1.55 3.23
CA GLU A 45 -44.55 0.72 2.15
C GLU A 45 -43.54 0.59 0.99
N ILE A 46 -43.01 1.71 0.50
CA ILE A 46 -42.05 1.72 -0.61
C ILE A 46 -40.74 1.02 -0.24
N GLN A 47 -40.23 1.23 0.96
CA GLN A 47 -39.01 0.58 1.47
C GLN A 47 -39.20 -0.92 1.61
N THR A 48 -40.31 -1.37 2.19
CA THR A 48 -40.63 -2.80 2.32
C THR A 48 -40.72 -3.48 0.96
N TYR A 49 -41.47 -2.90 0.02
CA TYR A 49 -41.60 -3.43 -1.33
C TYR A 49 -40.24 -3.52 -2.07
N ALA A 50 -39.40 -2.50 -1.91
CA ALA A 50 -38.06 -2.49 -2.48
C ALA A 50 -37.19 -3.63 -1.89
N GLN A 51 -37.24 -3.85 -0.57
CA GLN A 51 -36.52 -4.93 0.09
C GLN A 51 -37.01 -6.30 -0.32
N GLU A 52 -38.33 -6.53 -0.38
CA GLU A 52 -38.94 -7.81 -0.77
C GLU A 52 -38.58 -8.19 -2.23
N ASN A 53 -38.37 -7.20 -3.08
CA ASN A 53 -37.98 -7.40 -4.48
C ASN A 53 -36.47 -7.27 -4.72
N ASN A 54 -35.64 -7.31 -3.66
CA ASN A 54 -34.18 -7.19 -3.72
C ASN A 54 -33.71 -5.95 -4.51
N PHE A 55 -34.46 -4.85 -4.39
CA PHE A 55 -34.06 -3.58 -5.01
C PHE A 55 -33.07 -2.86 -4.10
N PHE A 56 -31.86 -2.72 -4.57
CA PHE A 56 -30.85 -1.89 -3.94
C PHE A 56 -30.68 -0.61 -4.75
N PRO A 57 -30.97 0.58 -4.17
CA PRO A 57 -30.70 1.83 -4.86
C PRO A 57 -29.24 1.89 -5.29
N ASN A 58 -28.99 2.24 -6.55
CA ASN A 58 -27.62 2.49 -6.99
C ASN A 58 -27.13 3.77 -6.30
N VAL A 59 -26.48 3.61 -5.14
CA VAL A 59 -25.99 4.71 -4.29
C VAL A 59 -25.10 5.65 -5.10
N ILE A 60 -24.30 5.11 -6.02
CA ILE A 60 -23.45 5.89 -6.94
C ILE A 60 -24.33 6.73 -7.90
N GLY A 61 -25.39 6.14 -8.43
CA GLY A 61 -26.32 6.83 -9.33
C GLY A 61 -27.17 7.90 -8.65
N GLU A 62 -27.54 7.73 -7.37
CA GLU A 62 -28.29 8.71 -6.59
C GLU A 62 -27.41 9.89 -6.16
N GLN A 63 -26.20 9.63 -5.69
CA GLN A 63 -25.23 10.68 -5.34
C GLN A 63 -24.88 11.57 -6.55
N LEU A 64 -24.89 11.00 -7.77
CA LEU A 64 -24.64 11.73 -9.01
C LEU A 64 -25.80 12.62 -9.44
N ARG A 65 -27.08 12.28 -9.11
CA ARG A 65 -28.27 13.08 -9.47
C ARG A 65 -28.52 14.25 -8.53
N HIS A 66 -28.14 14.14 -7.27
CA HIS A 66 -28.20 15.27 -6.35
C HIS A 66 -26.95 16.12 -6.51
N ALA A 67 -27.02 17.16 -7.36
CA ALA A 67 -25.93 18.09 -7.71
C ALA A 67 -25.24 18.83 -6.54
N ARG A 68 -25.43 18.36 -5.29
CA ARG A 68 -24.81 18.87 -4.06
C ARG A 68 -23.78 17.91 -3.44
N VAL A 69 -23.70 16.64 -3.85
CA VAL A 69 -22.65 15.73 -3.38
C VAL A 69 -21.51 15.75 -4.39
N LYS A 70 -20.46 16.50 -4.08
CA LYS A 70 -19.30 16.73 -4.95
C LYS A 70 -18.45 15.47 -5.17
N SER A 71 -18.57 14.42 -4.34
CA SER A 71 -17.78 13.18 -4.46
C SER A 71 -18.52 11.99 -3.84
N THR A 72 -18.15 10.78 -4.28
CA THR A 72 -18.56 9.53 -3.65
C THR A 72 -17.80 9.36 -2.32
N LYS A 73 -18.26 8.46 -1.42
CA LYS A 73 -17.48 8.04 -0.25
C LYS A 73 -16.55 6.86 -0.59
N LEU A 74 -15.98 6.88 -1.80
CA LEU A 74 -15.06 5.86 -2.29
C LEU A 74 -13.64 6.41 -2.35
N ILE A 75 -12.71 5.79 -1.67
CA ILE A 75 -11.27 6.07 -1.73
C ILE A 75 -10.62 5.10 -2.70
N GLY A 76 -9.88 5.61 -3.69
CA GLY A 76 -9.06 4.79 -4.57
C GLY A 76 -7.71 4.49 -3.93
N VAL A 77 -7.31 3.22 -3.87
CA VAL A 77 -5.98 2.81 -3.43
C VAL A 77 -5.24 2.14 -4.57
N ILE A 78 -4.07 2.69 -4.92
CA ILE A 78 -3.16 2.11 -5.92
C ILE A 78 -1.95 1.54 -5.19
N LEU A 79 -1.72 0.24 -5.37
CA LEU A 79 -0.56 -0.44 -4.82
C LEU A 79 0.23 -1.18 -5.91
N PRO A 80 1.53 -1.40 -5.71
CA PRO A 80 2.36 -2.10 -6.70
C PRO A 80 1.98 -3.56 -6.87
N GLN A 81 1.92 -4.33 -5.76
CA GLN A 81 1.64 -5.76 -5.75
C GLN A 81 0.94 -6.19 -4.45
N LEU A 82 -0.23 -6.84 -4.58
CA LEU A 82 -1.01 -7.36 -3.44
C LEU A 82 -0.30 -8.46 -2.63
N PRO A 83 0.40 -9.44 -3.24
CA PRO A 83 1.02 -10.52 -2.49
C PRO A 83 2.16 -10.09 -1.56
N HIS A 84 2.62 -8.85 -1.66
CA HIS A 84 3.68 -8.36 -0.79
C HIS A 84 3.12 -7.98 0.58
N PHE A 85 3.58 -8.66 1.63
CA PHE A 85 3.10 -8.51 3.02
C PHE A 85 3.00 -7.05 3.47
N TYR A 86 4.00 -6.23 3.19
CA TYR A 86 4.01 -4.82 3.59
C TYR A 86 2.83 -4.04 3.03
N PHE A 87 2.54 -4.21 1.74
CA PHE A 87 1.41 -3.52 1.11
C PHE A 87 0.05 -4.00 1.63
N SER A 88 -0.07 -5.28 1.99
CA SER A 88 -1.30 -5.80 2.60
C SER A 88 -1.54 -5.21 4.00
N THR A 89 -0.47 -5.02 4.79
CA THR A 89 -0.60 -4.38 6.12
C THR A 89 -0.95 -2.90 6.02
N ILE A 90 -0.41 -2.17 5.04
CA ILE A 90 -0.78 -0.78 4.75
C ILE A 90 -2.26 -0.71 4.34
N LEU A 91 -2.68 -1.60 3.43
CA LEU A 91 -4.08 -1.65 2.99
C LEU A 91 -5.04 -1.89 4.15
N SER A 92 -4.69 -2.79 5.09
CA SER A 92 -5.50 -3.01 6.30
C SER A 92 -5.63 -1.74 7.15
N GLY A 93 -4.55 -0.96 7.30
CA GLY A 93 -4.61 0.31 8.03
C GLY A 93 -5.44 1.37 7.30
N ILE A 94 -5.35 1.44 5.96
CA ILE A 94 -6.17 2.35 5.15
C ILE A 94 -7.65 1.99 5.28
N GLU A 95 -7.98 0.71 5.15
CA GLU A 95 -9.36 0.20 5.17
C GLU A 95 -10.02 0.46 6.51
N GLU A 96 -9.34 0.16 7.61
CA GLU A 96 -9.88 0.34 8.97
C GLU A 96 -10.13 1.82 9.29
N GLU A 97 -9.19 2.72 8.98
CA GLU A 97 -9.40 4.16 9.17
C GLU A 97 -10.53 4.69 8.26
N ALA A 98 -10.57 4.26 7.00
CA ALA A 98 -11.62 4.62 6.06
C ALA A 98 -13.00 4.15 6.54
N TYR A 99 -13.12 2.88 6.93
CA TYR A 99 -14.37 2.29 7.42
C TYR A 99 -14.89 3.00 8.67
N SER A 100 -14.00 3.31 9.63
CA SER A 100 -14.37 4.02 10.86
C SER A 100 -15.00 5.39 10.61
N ARG A 101 -14.67 6.02 9.47
CA ARG A 101 -15.18 7.34 9.04
C ARG A 101 -16.28 7.24 7.97
N GLY A 102 -16.78 6.03 7.69
CA GLY A 102 -17.87 5.77 6.74
C GLY A 102 -17.47 5.89 5.26
N TYR A 103 -16.21 5.62 4.93
CA TYR A 103 -15.67 5.51 3.58
C TYR A 103 -15.46 4.05 3.20
N PHE A 104 -15.51 3.76 1.90
CA PHE A 104 -15.17 2.47 1.32
C PHE A 104 -13.90 2.58 0.48
N VAL A 105 -13.15 1.49 0.38
CA VAL A 105 -11.90 1.44 -0.35
C VAL A 105 -12.06 0.62 -1.63
N VAL A 106 -11.62 1.18 -2.76
CA VAL A 106 -11.50 0.47 -4.04
C VAL A 106 -10.01 0.28 -4.33
N VAL A 107 -9.57 -0.97 -4.35
CA VAL A 107 -8.16 -1.33 -4.52
C VAL A 107 -7.85 -1.65 -5.98
N ALA A 108 -6.76 -1.10 -6.49
CA ALA A 108 -6.23 -1.44 -7.80
C ALA A 108 -4.70 -1.66 -7.74
N GLN A 109 -4.22 -2.64 -8.50
CA GLN A 109 -2.83 -3.04 -8.53
C GLN A 109 -2.16 -2.60 -9.83
N SER A 110 -1.06 -1.84 -9.74
CA SER A 110 -0.31 -1.36 -10.91
C SER A 110 0.57 -2.44 -11.55
N ASN A 111 0.94 -3.49 -10.81
CA ASN A 111 1.91 -4.52 -11.22
C ASN A 111 3.23 -3.91 -11.70
N GLU A 112 3.69 -2.86 -11.02
CA GLU A 112 4.92 -2.13 -11.33
C GLU A 112 4.95 -1.56 -12.77
N ARG A 113 3.77 -1.32 -13.38
CA ARG A 113 3.66 -0.86 -14.78
C ARG A 113 3.04 0.53 -14.84
N PHE A 114 3.79 1.50 -15.37
CA PHE A 114 3.35 2.88 -15.59
C PHE A 114 2.02 2.98 -16.35
N GLU A 115 1.88 2.26 -17.47
CA GLU A 115 0.66 2.32 -18.28
C GLU A 115 -0.57 1.79 -17.54
N ARG A 116 -0.38 0.83 -16.64
CA ARG A 116 -1.47 0.31 -15.82
C ARG A 116 -1.83 1.30 -14.71
N GLU A 117 -0.84 1.89 -14.05
CA GLU A 117 -1.03 2.95 -13.05
C GLU A 117 -1.82 4.13 -13.64
N LYS A 118 -1.45 4.59 -14.84
CA LYS A 118 -2.14 5.63 -15.58
C LYS A 118 -3.62 5.29 -15.85
N LYS A 119 -3.89 4.07 -16.38
CA LYS A 119 -5.26 3.60 -16.62
C LYS A 119 -6.10 3.51 -15.35
N ILE A 120 -5.49 3.12 -14.23
CA ILE A 120 -6.16 3.08 -12.91
C ILE A 120 -6.54 4.51 -12.48
N CYS A 121 -5.63 5.47 -12.59
CA CYS A 121 -5.92 6.88 -12.30
C CYS A 121 -7.08 7.41 -13.16
N GLU A 122 -7.11 7.07 -14.45
CA GLU A 122 -8.23 7.45 -15.33
C GLU A 122 -9.56 6.78 -14.92
N ALA A 123 -9.51 5.51 -14.51
CA ALA A 123 -10.70 4.80 -14.02
C ALA A 123 -11.21 5.42 -12.70
N PHE A 124 -10.33 5.75 -11.77
CA PHE A 124 -10.70 6.41 -10.51
C PHE A 124 -11.30 7.80 -10.74
N TYR A 125 -10.74 8.58 -11.67
CA TYR A 125 -11.32 9.85 -12.10
C TYR A 125 -12.74 9.68 -12.65
N LYS A 126 -12.94 8.75 -13.59
CA LYS A 126 -14.24 8.47 -14.21
C LYS A 126 -15.30 8.00 -13.21
N ASN A 127 -14.88 7.21 -12.22
CA ASN A 127 -15.75 6.70 -11.16
C ASN A 127 -15.90 7.65 -9.96
N LYS A 128 -15.35 8.88 -10.06
CA LYS A 128 -15.50 9.95 -9.08
C LYS A 128 -15.14 9.54 -7.65
N VAL A 129 -14.01 8.82 -7.48
CA VAL A 129 -13.49 8.58 -6.15
C VAL A 129 -13.23 9.91 -5.44
N CYS A 130 -13.42 9.95 -4.12
CA CYS A 130 -13.27 11.20 -3.37
C CYS A 130 -11.80 11.60 -3.14
N GLY A 131 -10.88 10.64 -3.28
CA GLY A 131 -9.45 10.86 -3.16
C GLY A 131 -8.68 9.58 -3.50
N VAL A 132 -7.36 9.69 -3.67
CA VAL A 132 -6.50 8.57 -4.06
C VAL A 132 -5.30 8.46 -3.11
N ILE A 133 -5.03 7.25 -2.63
CA ILE A 133 -3.83 6.88 -1.88
C ILE A 133 -2.98 5.99 -2.79
N VAL A 134 -1.72 6.31 -3.02
CA VAL A 134 -0.91 5.63 -4.04
C VAL A 134 0.53 5.40 -3.60
N SER A 135 1.03 4.17 -3.85
CA SER A 135 2.44 3.87 -3.92
C SER A 135 2.82 3.75 -5.40
N GLN A 136 3.74 4.59 -5.83
CA GLN A 136 4.17 4.71 -7.23
C GLN A 136 4.79 3.41 -7.75
N ALA A 137 4.52 3.07 -9.02
CA ALA A 137 5.19 1.95 -9.68
C ALA A 137 6.69 2.26 -9.91
N LYS A 138 7.56 1.23 -9.85
CA LYS A 138 9.03 1.38 -9.97
C LYS A 138 9.46 2.08 -11.26
N ASN A 139 8.74 1.85 -12.35
CA ASN A 139 9.09 2.39 -13.66
C ASN A 139 8.35 3.68 -14.04
N THR A 140 7.62 4.30 -13.11
CA THR A 140 6.94 5.57 -13.33
C THR A 140 7.95 6.71 -13.39
N GLN A 141 8.07 7.34 -14.56
CA GLN A 141 8.96 8.48 -14.84
C GLN A 141 8.19 9.74 -15.24
N GLN A 142 6.90 9.61 -15.56
CA GLN A 142 6.00 10.70 -15.94
C GLN A 142 4.85 10.78 -14.94
N TYR A 143 4.42 11.98 -14.61
CA TYR A 143 3.53 12.23 -13.46
C TYR A 143 2.22 12.93 -13.83
N ASP A 144 1.93 13.11 -15.12
CA ASP A 144 0.77 13.88 -15.59
C ASP A 144 -0.57 13.26 -15.17
N HIS A 145 -0.64 11.94 -15.05
CA HIS A 145 -1.83 11.23 -14.57
C HIS A 145 -2.15 11.58 -13.11
N PHE A 146 -1.14 11.77 -12.25
CA PHE A 146 -1.32 12.23 -10.88
C PHE A 146 -1.70 13.71 -10.81
N LYS A 147 -0.99 14.57 -11.59
CA LYS A 147 -1.31 16.00 -11.68
C LYS A 147 -2.75 16.22 -12.15
N LYS A 148 -3.20 15.44 -13.13
CA LYS A 148 -4.58 15.52 -13.66
C LYS A 148 -5.63 15.20 -12.60
N LEU A 149 -5.41 14.23 -11.70
CA LEU A 149 -6.31 13.97 -10.58
C LEU A 149 -6.44 15.22 -9.69
N MET A 150 -5.30 15.78 -9.27
CA MET A 150 -5.27 16.95 -8.39
C MET A 150 -5.88 18.19 -9.03
N GLN A 151 -5.61 18.48 -10.31
CA GLN A 151 -6.20 19.58 -11.07
C GLN A 151 -7.72 19.47 -11.18
N ASN A 152 -8.27 18.26 -11.10
CA ASN A 152 -9.71 18.01 -11.08
C ASN A 152 -10.30 17.93 -9.65
N GLY A 153 -9.55 18.37 -8.65
CA GLY A 153 -10.01 18.46 -7.25
C GLY A 153 -10.04 17.13 -6.49
N ILE A 154 -9.37 16.09 -7.00
CA ILE A 154 -9.21 14.81 -6.31
C ILE A 154 -7.89 14.84 -5.52
N PRO A 155 -7.94 14.90 -4.17
CA PRO A 155 -6.73 14.91 -3.36
C PRO A 155 -5.96 13.59 -3.50
N LEU A 156 -4.62 13.70 -3.45
CA LEU A 156 -3.69 12.61 -3.59
C LEU A 156 -2.79 12.52 -2.36
N VAL A 157 -2.56 11.31 -1.86
CA VAL A 157 -1.59 11.02 -0.81
C VAL A 157 -0.68 9.89 -1.27
N PHE A 158 0.61 10.14 -1.31
CA PHE A 158 1.61 9.10 -1.56
C PHE A 158 1.94 8.34 -0.28
N TYR A 159 2.23 7.06 -0.41
CA TYR A 159 2.78 6.26 0.67
C TYR A 159 3.93 5.39 0.15
N ASP A 160 4.88 5.06 1.04
CA ASP A 160 6.05 4.23 0.73
C ASP A 160 6.89 4.83 -0.42
N ARG A 161 6.53 4.54 -1.66
CA ARG A 161 7.18 5.09 -2.85
C ARG A 161 6.50 6.37 -3.28
N ILE A 162 7.23 7.45 -3.17
CA ILE A 162 6.73 8.80 -3.40
C ILE A 162 7.18 9.34 -4.75
N CYS A 163 6.34 10.18 -5.34
CA CYS A 163 6.68 10.96 -6.52
C CYS A 163 7.22 12.33 -6.11
N THR A 164 8.48 12.62 -6.44
CA THR A 164 9.09 13.93 -6.16
C THR A 164 8.67 15.04 -7.13
N GLY A 165 8.12 14.66 -8.28
CA GLY A 165 7.62 15.59 -9.32
C GLY A 165 6.18 16.05 -9.14
N VAL A 166 5.53 15.69 -8.01
CA VAL A 166 4.15 16.07 -7.67
C VAL A 166 4.11 16.58 -6.24
N GLU A 167 3.63 17.79 -6.04
CA GLU A 167 3.43 18.37 -4.71
C GLU A 167 2.14 17.79 -4.09
N ALA A 168 2.25 16.63 -3.46
CA ALA A 168 1.17 15.96 -2.74
C ALA A 168 1.63 15.51 -1.36
N SER A 169 0.66 15.32 -0.47
CA SER A 169 0.92 14.80 0.86
C SER A 169 1.50 13.39 0.79
N ARG A 170 2.31 13.03 1.78
CA ARG A 170 3.04 11.75 1.77
C ARG A 170 3.23 11.18 3.15
N VAL A 171 3.16 9.86 3.25
CA VAL A 171 3.49 9.10 4.44
C VAL A 171 4.59 8.11 4.09
N VAL A 172 5.72 8.23 4.75
CA VAL A 172 6.91 7.38 4.54
C VAL A 172 7.37 6.78 5.86
N VAL A 173 8.19 5.76 5.80
CA VAL A 173 8.91 5.28 6.99
C VAL A 173 10.28 5.97 7.10
N ASP A 174 10.88 5.89 8.28
CA ASP A 174 12.25 6.36 8.48
C ASP A 174 13.23 5.29 7.97
N ASP A 175 13.36 5.21 6.65
CA ASP A 175 14.22 4.24 5.96
C ASP A 175 15.70 4.43 6.32
N TYR A 176 16.13 5.68 6.49
CA TYR A 176 17.51 6.00 6.87
C TYR A 176 17.84 5.44 8.26
N MET A 177 17.05 5.80 9.27
CA MET A 177 17.30 5.33 10.63
C MET A 177 17.09 3.82 10.78
N GLY A 178 16.14 3.24 10.02
CA GLY A 178 15.95 1.80 9.99
C GLY A 178 17.19 1.06 9.49
N ALA A 179 17.74 1.50 8.35
CA ALA A 179 18.97 0.93 7.79
C ALA A 179 20.19 1.19 8.69
N PHE A 180 20.33 2.42 9.19
CA PHE A 180 21.42 2.77 10.12
C PHE A 180 21.41 1.87 11.35
N THR A 181 20.26 1.69 12.00
CA THR A 181 20.13 0.87 13.20
C THR A 181 20.39 -0.62 12.93
N ALA A 182 19.94 -1.13 11.76
CA ALA A 182 20.20 -2.51 11.35
C ALA A 182 21.69 -2.78 11.16
N VAL A 183 22.38 -1.90 10.44
CA VAL A 183 23.82 -2.03 10.17
C VAL A 183 24.64 -1.79 11.44
N GLN A 184 24.27 -0.81 12.25
CA GLN A 184 24.88 -0.59 13.56
C GLN A 184 24.82 -1.88 14.42
N HIS A 185 23.66 -2.54 14.48
CA HIS A 185 23.51 -3.80 15.21
C HIS A 185 24.45 -4.89 14.67
N LEU A 186 24.55 -5.07 13.36
CA LEU A 186 25.49 -6.03 12.77
C LEU A 186 26.93 -5.74 13.16
N ILE A 187 27.34 -4.48 13.16
CA ILE A 187 28.70 -4.07 13.56
C ILE A 187 28.94 -4.32 15.07
N GLU A 188 28.00 -3.92 15.92
CA GLU A 188 28.08 -4.09 17.37
C GLU A 188 28.14 -5.58 17.78
N THR A 189 27.58 -6.47 16.95
CA THR A 189 27.65 -7.93 17.14
C THR A 189 28.89 -8.58 16.49
N GLY A 190 29.84 -7.76 16.00
CA GLY A 190 31.17 -8.21 15.56
C GLY A 190 31.26 -8.49 14.06
N CYS A 191 30.35 -7.99 13.25
CA CYS A 191 30.46 -8.07 11.78
C CYS A 191 31.26 -6.88 11.23
N HIS A 192 32.16 -7.15 10.24
CA HIS A 192 33.07 -6.15 9.69
C HIS A 192 33.01 -6.03 8.17
N ASN A 193 32.54 -7.07 7.46
CA ASN A 193 32.40 -7.10 6.01
C ASN A 193 30.93 -7.32 5.63
N ILE A 194 30.15 -6.24 5.69
CA ILE A 194 28.70 -6.29 5.54
C ILE A 194 28.31 -6.06 4.07
N MET A 195 27.67 -7.04 3.46
CA MET A 195 27.07 -6.93 2.14
C MET A 195 25.69 -6.28 2.21
N PHE A 196 25.40 -5.34 1.33
CA PHE A 196 24.07 -4.72 1.21
C PHE A 196 23.39 -5.08 -0.12
N TYR A 197 22.29 -5.79 -0.04
CA TYR A 197 21.38 -6.04 -1.18
C TYR A 197 20.28 -4.98 -1.18
N ASN A 198 20.36 -4.06 -2.16
CA ASN A 198 19.51 -2.88 -2.26
C ASN A 198 18.54 -2.98 -3.45
N SER A 199 17.50 -2.16 -3.44
CA SER A 199 16.64 -1.90 -4.60
C SER A 199 17.30 -0.91 -5.58
N PRO A 200 16.78 -0.76 -6.81
CA PRO A 200 17.30 0.23 -7.76
C PRO A 200 17.39 1.64 -7.17
N VAL A 201 18.51 2.31 -7.39
CA VAL A 201 18.83 3.64 -6.80
C VAL A 201 17.98 4.80 -7.31
N THR A 202 17.10 4.55 -8.27
CA THR A 202 16.12 5.55 -8.75
C THR A 202 15.05 5.88 -7.71
N MET A 203 14.83 5.00 -6.73
CA MET A 203 13.84 5.18 -5.67
C MET A 203 14.41 5.89 -4.45
N GLU A 204 13.64 6.78 -3.86
CA GLU A 204 13.99 7.52 -2.63
C GLU A 204 14.31 6.57 -1.46
N ILE A 205 13.51 5.51 -1.30
CA ILE A 205 13.73 4.49 -0.25
C ILE A 205 15.10 3.82 -0.38
N SER A 206 15.54 3.52 -1.61
CA SER A 206 16.84 2.88 -1.87
C SER A 206 18.00 3.79 -1.51
N LYS A 207 17.87 5.08 -1.80
CA LYS A 207 18.85 6.11 -1.43
C LYS A 207 18.94 6.28 0.08
N ASN A 208 17.79 6.36 0.75
CA ASN A 208 17.74 6.54 2.20
C ASN A 208 18.33 5.32 2.94
N ARG A 209 18.01 4.09 2.52
CA ARG A 209 18.59 2.87 3.11
C ARG A 209 20.08 2.78 2.83
N PHE A 210 20.53 3.15 1.61
CA PHE A 210 21.96 3.21 1.30
C PHE A 210 22.68 4.24 2.17
N ASN A 211 22.13 5.44 2.35
CA ASN A 211 22.74 6.45 3.21
C ASN A 211 22.82 5.98 4.68
N GLY A 212 21.78 5.31 5.19
CA GLY A 212 21.81 4.71 6.53
C GLY A 212 22.88 3.63 6.67
N TYR A 213 23.01 2.73 5.68
CA TYR A 213 24.08 1.72 5.62
C TYR A 213 25.48 2.38 5.58
N HIS A 214 25.68 3.31 4.67
CA HIS A 214 26.92 4.05 4.48
C HIS A 214 27.38 4.75 5.78
N ASP A 215 26.46 5.55 6.36
CA ASP A 215 26.80 6.37 7.53
C ASP A 215 27.01 5.53 8.80
N ALA A 216 26.34 4.37 8.90
CA ALA A 216 26.63 3.41 9.97
C ALA A 216 28.06 2.86 9.85
N LEU A 217 28.48 2.40 8.66
CA LEU A 217 29.86 1.93 8.44
C LEU A 217 30.88 3.03 8.78
N MET A 218 30.67 4.23 8.25
CA MET A 218 31.57 5.39 8.49
C MET A 218 31.66 5.75 9.97
N LYS A 219 30.54 5.74 10.72
CA LYS A 219 30.52 6.04 12.16
C LYS A 219 31.40 5.07 12.97
N PHE A 220 31.44 3.80 12.55
CA PHE A 220 32.22 2.77 13.22
C PHE A 220 33.61 2.54 12.60
N GLY A 221 34.04 3.39 11.66
CA GLY A 221 35.36 3.34 11.03
C GLY A 221 35.56 2.18 10.07
N LEU A 222 34.48 1.60 9.55
CA LEU A 222 34.52 0.55 8.54
C LEU A 222 34.53 1.13 7.11
N GLU A 223 35.22 0.44 6.21
CA GLU A 223 35.33 0.85 4.81
C GLU A 223 34.00 0.62 4.06
N VAL A 224 33.57 1.63 3.31
CA VAL A 224 32.42 1.51 2.40
C VAL A 224 32.91 1.03 1.04
N ARG A 225 32.78 -0.26 0.76
CA ARG A 225 33.22 -0.90 -0.48
C ARG A 225 32.08 -0.91 -1.50
N LYS A 226 32.35 -0.48 -2.73
CA LYS A 226 31.35 -0.50 -3.80
C LYS A 226 30.91 -1.91 -4.17
N GLU A 227 31.84 -2.86 -4.10
CA GLU A 227 31.59 -4.29 -4.32
C GLU A 227 30.65 -4.93 -3.29
N ASN A 228 30.48 -4.29 -2.12
CA ASN A 228 29.56 -4.78 -1.10
C ASN A 228 28.12 -4.31 -1.32
N VAL A 229 27.85 -3.54 -2.35
CA VAL A 229 26.48 -3.09 -2.67
C VAL A 229 26.02 -3.73 -3.99
N ARG A 230 24.91 -4.45 -3.94
CA ARG A 230 24.30 -5.10 -5.11
C ARG A 230 22.85 -4.68 -5.25
N ILE A 231 22.40 -4.54 -6.48
CA ILE A 231 20.98 -4.38 -6.79
C ILE A 231 20.35 -5.76 -6.80
N CYS A 232 19.57 -6.04 -5.75
CA CYS A 232 18.90 -7.33 -5.54
C CYS A 232 17.76 -7.09 -4.54
N ASP A 233 16.52 -7.13 -5.00
CA ASP A 233 15.36 -6.78 -4.17
C ASP A 233 14.23 -7.83 -4.18
N ASN A 234 14.57 -9.05 -4.59
CA ASN A 234 13.69 -10.20 -4.54
C ASN A 234 14.45 -11.48 -4.17
N ARG A 235 13.70 -12.51 -3.84
CA ARG A 235 14.23 -13.78 -3.37
C ARG A 235 15.03 -14.52 -4.43
N ASP A 236 14.50 -14.61 -5.66
CA ASP A 236 15.09 -15.44 -6.71
C ASP A 236 16.45 -14.88 -7.14
N ASP A 237 16.56 -13.56 -7.29
CA ASP A 237 17.84 -12.90 -7.56
C ASP A 237 18.84 -13.12 -6.42
N ALA A 238 18.38 -13.05 -5.16
CA ALA A 238 19.23 -13.31 -3.99
C ALA A 238 19.77 -14.75 -4.00
N GLU A 239 18.93 -15.73 -4.30
CA GLU A 239 19.35 -17.13 -4.42
C GLU A 239 20.38 -17.33 -5.56
N MET A 240 20.25 -16.58 -6.64
CA MET A 240 21.14 -16.67 -7.81
C MET A 240 22.51 -16.05 -7.55
N ILE A 241 22.60 -14.88 -6.93
CA ILE A 241 23.85 -14.13 -6.82
C ILE A 241 24.63 -14.45 -5.52
N THR A 242 23.99 -14.88 -4.45
CA THR A 242 24.62 -15.11 -3.14
C THR A 242 25.75 -16.12 -3.18
N PRO A 243 25.73 -17.24 -3.97
CA PRO A 243 26.85 -18.15 -4.03
C PRO A 243 28.17 -17.47 -4.45
N ALA A 244 28.15 -16.68 -5.53
CA ALA A 244 29.32 -15.95 -5.98
C ALA A 244 29.81 -14.88 -4.98
N ILE A 245 28.89 -14.28 -4.25
CA ILE A 245 29.23 -13.30 -3.19
C ILE A 245 29.93 -13.98 -2.03
N MET A 246 29.53 -15.20 -1.65
CA MET A 246 30.15 -15.97 -0.57
C MET A 246 31.57 -16.50 -0.92
N GLU A 247 31.94 -16.47 -2.21
CA GLU A 247 33.29 -16.81 -2.71
C GLU A 247 34.23 -15.60 -2.79
N MET A 248 33.76 -14.38 -2.46
CA MET A 248 34.60 -13.17 -2.49
C MET A 248 35.69 -13.22 -1.40
N GLU A 249 36.82 -12.56 -1.67
CA GLU A 249 37.90 -12.35 -0.70
C GLU A 249 38.10 -10.85 -0.44
N PRO A 250 37.89 -10.37 0.80
CA PRO A 250 37.43 -11.11 1.97
C PRO A 250 35.93 -11.48 1.86
N ARG A 251 35.59 -12.67 2.34
CA ARG A 251 34.20 -13.14 2.38
C ARG A 251 33.36 -12.26 3.29
N PRO A 252 32.10 -11.92 2.89
CA PRO A 252 31.15 -11.24 3.77
C PRO A 252 30.84 -12.06 5.02
N ASP A 253 30.79 -11.39 6.18
CA ASP A 253 30.40 -11.96 7.47
C ASP A 253 28.98 -11.56 7.88
N ALA A 254 28.36 -10.64 7.11
CA ALA A 254 26.95 -10.27 7.27
C ALA A 254 26.32 -9.78 5.97
N PHE A 255 24.99 -9.90 5.94
CA PHE A 255 24.12 -9.32 4.92
C PHE A 255 23.08 -8.40 5.55
N PHE A 256 22.94 -7.21 5.00
CA PHE A 256 21.78 -6.36 5.17
C PHE A 256 20.96 -6.41 3.86
N ALA A 257 19.71 -6.86 3.94
CA ALA A 257 18.84 -6.99 2.79
C ALA A 257 17.74 -5.93 2.82
N VAL A 258 17.43 -5.37 1.66
CA VAL A 258 16.42 -4.32 1.48
C VAL A 258 15.02 -4.75 1.90
N ASN A 259 14.71 -6.03 1.90
CA ASN A 259 13.44 -6.61 2.38
C ASN A 259 13.63 -8.04 2.89
N ASP A 260 12.61 -8.56 3.57
CA ASP A 260 12.65 -9.90 4.17
C ASP A 260 12.68 -11.01 3.11
N ASP A 261 12.03 -10.85 1.97
CA ASP A 261 12.04 -11.87 0.90
C ASP A 261 13.46 -12.06 0.34
N THR A 262 14.19 -10.98 0.12
CA THR A 262 15.61 -11.00 -0.24
C THR A 262 16.45 -11.65 0.86
N ALA A 263 16.24 -11.27 2.13
CA ALA A 263 16.96 -11.85 3.27
C ALA A 263 16.75 -13.36 3.41
N ILE A 264 15.54 -13.84 3.15
CA ILE A 264 15.20 -15.26 3.16
C ILE A 264 15.89 -16.01 2.01
N GLY A 265 15.98 -15.40 0.82
CA GLY A 265 16.76 -15.96 -0.28
C GLY A 265 18.24 -16.14 0.08
N ILE A 266 18.84 -15.13 0.73
CA ILE A 266 20.20 -15.23 1.28
C ILE A 266 20.28 -16.35 2.29
N LEU A 267 19.41 -16.37 3.30
CA LEU A 267 19.40 -17.36 4.40
C LEU A 267 19.36 -18.80 3.85
N GLN A 268 18.44 -19.07 2.93
CA GLN A 268 18.31 -20.40 2.33
C GLN A 268 19.54 -20.81 1.54
N THR A 269 20.16 -19.85 0.83
CA THR A 269 21.32 -20.11 0.01
C THR A 269 22.57 -20.39 0.85
N VAL A 270 22.87 -19.55 1.85
CA VAL A 270 24.06 -19.77 2.69
C VAL A 270 23.94 -21.06 3.53
N LYS A 271 22.74 -21.43 3.97
CA LYS A 271 22.49 -22.72 4.65
C LYS A 271 22.71 -23.91 3.68
N ARG A 272 22.26 -23.82 2.42
CA ARG A 272 22.55 -24.87 1.40
C ARG A 272 24.04 -25.01 1.10
N MET A 273 24.81 -23.93 1.23
CA MET A 273 26.27 -23.93 1.10
C MET A 273 27.00 -24.45 2.35
N GLY A 274 26.27 -24.78 3.42
CA GLY A 274 26.84 -25.33 4.65
C GLY A 274 27.27 -24.29 5.68
N TYR A 275 27.01 -23.00 5.48
CA TYR A 275 27.31 -21.96 6.47
C TYR A 275 26.27 -21.95 7.60
N ARG A 276 26.74 -21.70 8.82
CA ARG A 276 25.91 -21.54 10.02
C ARG A 276 25.45 -20.09 10.15
N VAL A 277 24.17 -19.90 10.37
CA VAL A 277 23.57 -18.60 10.67
C VAL A 277 23.10 -18.63 12.12
N PRO A 278 23.58 -17.70 12.99
CA PRO A 278 24.35 -16.49 12.71
C PRO A 278 25.89 -16.65 12.80
N ASP A 279 26.43 -17.82 13.17
CA ASP A 279 27.84 -17.99 13.58
C ASP A 279 28.84 -17.62 12.49
N ASP A 280 28.64 -18.13 11.25
CA ASP A 280 29.53 -17.89 10.12
C ASP A 280 29.13 -16.66 9.33
N VAL A 281 27.81 -16.33 9.28
CA VAL A 281 27.24 -15.16 8.59
C VAL A 281 25.96 -14.69 9.25
N SER A 282 25.88 -13.41 9.57
CA SER A 282 24.69 -12.75 10.12
C SER A 282 23.80 -12.19 8.98
N ILE A 283 22.48 -12.19 9.18
CA ILE A 283 21.53 -11.71 8.16
C ILE A 283 20.48 -10.82 8.83
N CYS A 284 20.31 -9.61 8.28
CA CYS A 284 19.28 -8.67 8.71
C CYS A 284 18.40 -8.27 7.52
N GLY A 285 17.07 -8.39 7.66
CA GLY A 285 16.07 -7.99 6.67
C GLY A 285 15.45 -6.62 6.96
N PHE A 286 14.38 -6.33 6.22
CA PHE A 286 13.61 -5.09 6.36
C PHE A 286 12.15 -5.38 5.98
N THR A 287 11.20 -5.21 6.89
CA THR A 287 9.74 -5.30 6.74
C THR A 287 9.07 -5.86 8.00
N ASN A 288 9.65 -6.91 8.62
CA ASN A 288 9.05 -7.71 9.69
C ASN A 288 7.77 -8.42 9.24
N GLY A 289 7.85 -9.11 8.09
CA GLY A 289 6.76 -9.91 7.55
C GLY A 289 6.57 -11.27 8.25
N GLU A 290 5.44 -11.94 7.99
CA GLU A 290 5.15 -13.27 8.56
C GLU A 290 6.24 -14.30 8.24
N ARG A 291 6.86 -14.20 7.07
CA ARG A 291 7.97 -15.09 6.70
C ARG A 291 9.21 -14.93 7.58
N ALA A 292 9.40 -13.75 8.18
CA ALA A 292 10.53 -13.50 9.07
C ALA A 292 10.45 -14.33 10.37
N ILE A 293 9.25 -14.71 10.81
CA ILE A 293 9.03 -15.58 11.97
C ILE A 293 8.84 -17.05 11.59
N ALA A 294 8.57 -17.33 10.32
CA ALA A 294 8.36 -18.69 9.81
C ALA A 294 9.66 -19.36 9.32
N CYS A 295 10.76 -18.62 9.17
CA CYS A 295 12.06 -19.18 8.81
C CYS A 295 12.85 -19.65 10.04
N ASP A 296 13.82 -20.53 9.81
CA ASP A 296 14.70 -21.06 10.85
C ASP A 296 16.18 -20.85 10.47
N PRO A 297 16.95 -20.13 11.29
CA PRO A 297 16.54 -19.30 12.44
C PRO A 297 15.63 -18.13 12.05
N MET A 298 14.78 -17.66 13.00
CA MET A 298 13.90 -16.51 12.76
C MET A 298 14.70 -15.26 12.40
N LEU A 299 14.23 -14.51 11.41
CA LEU A 299 14.94 -13.38 10.81
C LEU A 299 14.95 -12.13 11.71
N THR A 300 16.12 -11.60 12.00
CA THR A 300 16.32 -10.23 12.48
C THR A 300 15.96 -9.28 11.36
N THR A 301 15.08 -8.30 11.62
CA THR A 301 14.53 -7.42 10.58
C THR A 301 14.09 -6.08 11.14
N VAL A 302 14.00 -5.08 10.27
CA VAL A 302 13.45 -3.76 10.61
C VAL A 302 11.95 -3.72 10.35
N GLU A 303 11.16 -3.49 11.40
CA GLU A 303 9.72 -3.32 11.30
C GLU A 303 9.35 -1.95 10.73
N GLN A 304 8.57 -1.94 9.62
CA GLN A 304 8.11 -0.72 8.95
C GLN A 304 6.77 -0.19 9.47
N ARG A 305 6.06 -0.95 10.31
CA ARG A 305 4.72 -0.58 10.83
C ARG A 305 3.72 -0.20 9.74
N GLY A 306 3.57 -1.06 8.74
CA GLY A 306 2.75 -0.79 7.56
C GLY A 306 1.32 -0.36 7.88
N ARG A 307 0.66 -0.99 8.88
CA ARG A 307 -0.68 -0.58 9.34
C ARG A 307 -0.71 0.90 9.72
N ARG A 308 0.28 1.38 10.48
CA ARG A 308 0.37 2.80 10.87
C ARG A 308 0.56 3.72 9.69
N VAL A 309 1.34 3.31 8.68
CA VAL A 309 1.48 4.06 7.43
C VAL A 309 0.12 4.20 6.73
N GLY A 310 -0.66 3.12 6.68
CA GLY A 310 -2.00 3.13 6.10
C GLY A 310 -2.98 4.05 6.83
N GLU A 311 -3.05 3.93 8.16
CA GLU A 311 -3.88 4.79 9.03
C GLU A 311 -3.57 6.28 8.80
N GLU A 312 -2.28 6.65 8.80
CA GLU A 312 -1.85 8.04 8.60
C GLU A 312 -2.18 8.55 7.19
N ALA A 313 -2.04 7.70 6.16
CA ALA A 313 -2.36 8.08 4.77
C ALA A 313 -3.86 8.30 4.60
N ALA A 314 -4.70 7.41 5.13
CA ALA A 314 -6.15 7.56 5.11
C ALA A 314 -6.60 8.79 5.90
N ASN A 315 -6.03 9.02 7.07
CA ASN A 315 -6.34 10.19 7.90
C ASN A 315 -6.06 11.50 7.18
N ILE A 316 -4.87 11.66 6.55
CA ILE A 316 -4.55 12.85 5.77
C ILE A 316 -5.56 13.03 4.62
N LEU A 317 -5.83 11.96 3.85
CA LEU A 317 -6.72 12.03 2.71
C LEU A 317 -8.13 12.43 3.11
N ILE A 318 -8.70 11.76 4.11
CA ILE A 318 -10.08 12.00 4.56
C ILE A 318 -10.23 13.40 5.15
N ASN A 319 -9.24 13.90 5.91
CA ASN A 319 -9.26 15.26 6.41
C ASN A 319 -9.33 16.30 5.27
N LYS A 320 -8.65 16.06 4.15
CA LYS A 320 -8.75 16.91 2.95
C LYS A 320 -10.13 16.82 2.29
N VAL A 321 -10.68 15.61 2.16
CA VAL A 321 -11.99 15.36 1.58
C VAL A 321 -13.11 16.00 2.39
N GLU A 322 -13.01 15.98 3.70
CA GLU A 322 -13.99 16.57 4.63
C GLU A 322 -13.79 18.08 4.85
N GLY A 323 -12.74 18.65 4.25
CA GLY A 323 -12.44 20.09 4.40
C GLY A 323 -11.84 20.47 5.75
N LEU A 324 -11.38 19.49 6.55
CA LEU A 324 -10.69 19.69 7.82
C LEU A 324 -9.23 20.15 7.61
N SER A 325 -8.69 19.88 6.42
CA SER A 325 -7.36 20.36 5.99
C SER A 325 -7.47 20.90 4.56
N PRO A 326 -6.80 22.00 4.21
CA PRO A 326 -6.78 22.54 2.84
C PRO A 326 -6.26 21.52 1.83
N LEU A 327 -6.83 21.51 0.62
CA LEU A 327 -6.43 20.57 -0.44
C LEU A 327 -4.98 20.78 -0.89
N ASP A 328 -4.52 22.01 -0.93
CA ASP A 328 -3.19 22.44 -1.34
C ASP A 328 -2.13 22.29 -0.23
N LYS A 329 -2.53 22.09 1.03
CA LYS A 329 -1.59 21.84 2.12
C LYS A 329 -0.89 20.50 1.94
N VAL A 330 0.42 20.54 1.71
CA VAL A 330 1.25 19.33 1.63
C VAL A 330 1.68 18.90 3.05
N GLU A 331 1.25 17.71 3.46
CA GLU A 331 1.67 17.10 4.73
C GLU A 331 2.69 16.01 4.48
N ARG A 332 3.76 15.98 5.29
CA ARG A 332 4.73 14.88 5.32
C ARG A 332 4.68 14.24 6.69
N ARG A 333 4.36 12.94 6.74
CA ARG A 333 4.45 12.15 7.97
C ARG A 333 5.50 11.07 7.82
N VAL A 334 6.29 10.88 8.88
CA VAL A 334 7.35 9.87 8.93
C VAL A 334 7.02 8.91 10.06
N VAL A 335 6.79 7.65 9.72
CA VAL A 335 6.55 6.56 10.68
C VAL A 335 7.90 5.99 11.09
N ARG A 336 8.17 5.98 12.41
CA ARG A 336 9.42 5.43 12.94
C ARG A 336 9.48 3.92 12.78
N THR A 337 10.61 3.43 12.32
CA THR A 337 10.93 2.00 12.23
C THR A 337 11.41 1.46 13.58
N LYS A 338 11.48 0.12 13.71
CA LYS A 338 12.00 -0.56 14.88
C LYS A 338 12.79 -1.79 14.47
N LEU A 339 14.01 -1.96 14.92
CA LEU A 339 14.76 -3.21 14.75
C LEU A 339 14.17 -4.29 15.67
N ILE A 340 13.91 -5.45 15.11
CA ILE A 340 13.44 -6.66 15.80
C ILE A 340 14.54 -7.70 15.70
N ILE A 341 15.27 -7.89 16.78
CA ILE A 341 16.39 -8.83 16.86
C ILE A 341 15.84 -10.24 17.08
N ARG A 342 16.36 -11.20 16.28
CA ARG A 342 16.02 -12.62 16.34
C ARG A 342 17.27 -13.50 16.09
N GLY A 343 17.06 -14.72 15.62
CA GLY A 343 18.11 -15.75 15.55
C GLY A 343 19.09 -15.63 14.37
N THR A 344 18.88 -14.74 13.39
CA THR A 344 19.80 -14.62 12.23
C THR A 344 20.95 -13.63 12.44
N THR A 345 21.03 -13.00 13.60
CA THR A 345 22.18 -12.17 14.02
C THR A 345 22.70 -12.64 15.37
N ARG A 346 24.00 -12.40 15.62
CA ARG A 346 24.63 -12.69 16.90
C ARG A 346 24.11 -11.83 18.02
#